data_622a062f240ca27b8e189647958df79d
#
_entry.id   622a062f240ca27b8e189647958df79d
#
_cell.length_a   1.000
_cell.length_b   1.000
_cell.length_c   1.000
_cell.angle_alpha   90.00
_cell.angle_beta   90.00
_cell.angle_gamma   90.00
#
_symmetry.space_group_name_H-M   'P 1'
#
loop_
_entity.id
_entity.type
_entity.pdbx_description
1 polymer ?
#
loop_
_entity_poly.entity_id
_entity_poly.type
_entity_poly.pdbx_seq_one_letter_code
_entity_poly.pdbx_strand_id
1 'polypeptide(L)'
;MITSPHNEQLKTIRKLHDKRERSRSGLFAAEGEDLVQAAAAAGWEPRILLVAGEDVEPELLASVSALGSGTRVVGVYKQRWSEPGGALSVYLHGVHDPGNVGAVIRSAHALCDGPVILGPDCADPWSPKAVRASMGSLFARPPARGRFEDLSGTTIALERGAGRALAELEPEPPAVVCLGAERDGLPRELAEAASLRAEIPLREGGPDSLNVAMAATVALYELGNRMAAHG
;
A
#
# COMPACT_ATOMS: atom_id res chain seq x y z
N MET A 1 -27.22 -1.31 -21.76
CA MET A 1 -26.17 -0.25 -21.72
C MET A 1 -26.70 0.95 -20.94
N ILE A 2 -25.92 1.45 -19.99
CA ILE A 2 -26.25 2.61 -19.16
C ILE A 2 -26.05 3.88 -19.98
N THR A 3 -27.13 4.69 -20.11
CA THR A 3 -27.16 5.95 -20.89
C THR A 3 -27.53 7.15 -20.01
N SER A 4 -27.82 6.94 -18.72
CA SER A 4 -28.21 7.99 -17.79
C SER A 4 -27.11 8.30 -16.79
N PRO A 5 -26.68 9.57 -16.62
CA PRO A 5 -25.71 9.96 -15.60
C PRO A 5 -26.22 9.79 -14.16
N HIS A 6 -27.53 9.58 -13.99
CA HIS A 6 -28.18 9.38 -12.70
C HIS A 6 -28.28 7.90 -12.28
N ASN A 7 -27.66 6.98 -13.05
CA ASN A 7 -27.63 5.57 -12.72
C ASN A 7 -26.95 5.34 -11.34
N GLU A 8 -27.50 4.45 -10.53
CA GLU A 8 -27.02 4.21 -9.16
C GLU A 8 -25.61 3.62 -9.08
N GLN A 9 -25.21 2.82 -10.08
CA GLN A 9 -23.84 2.29 -10.14
C GLN A 9 -22.82 3.40 -10.39
N LEU A 10 -23.12 4.34 -11.31
CA LEU A 10 -22.28 5.51 -11.56
C LEU A 10 -22.21 6.44 -10.35
N LYS A 11 -23.34 6.65 -9.66
CA LYS A 11 -23.36 7.39 -8.39
C LYS A 11 -22.51 6.74 -7.33
N THR A 12 -22.54 5.40 -7.23
CA THR A 12 -21.70 4.64 -6.29
C THR A 12 -20.23 4.86 -6.59
N ILE A 13 -19.79 4.68 -7.84
CA ILE A 13 -18.39 4.89 -8.24
C ILE A 13 -17.94 6.31 -7.87
N ARG A 14 -18.74 7.34 -8.21
CA ARG A 14 -18.41 8.75 -7.89
C ARG A 14 -18.28 8.99 -6.38
N LYS A 15 -19.16 8.41 -5.56
CA LYS A 15 -19.08 8.52 -4.10
C LYS A 15 -17.82 7.89 -3.53
N LEU A 16 -17.29 6.81 -4.14
CA LEU A 16 -16.09 6.13 -3.69
C LEU A 16 -14.79 6.93 -3.90
N HIS A 17 -14.83 8.11 -4.53
CA HIS A 17 -13.71 9.04 -4.50
C HIS A 17 -13.51 9.66 -3.11
N ASP A 18 -14.55 9.73 -2.30
CA ASP A 18 -14.50 10.25 -0.93
C ASP A 18 -14.08 9.18 0.08
N LYS A 19 -13.09 9.48 0.93
CA LYS A 19 -12.59 8.59 2.00
C LYS A 19 -13.71 8.17 2.96
N ARG A 20 -14.59 9.11 3.33
CA ARG A 20 -15.70 8.86 4.27
C ARG A 20 -16.67 7.83 3.70
N GLU A 21 -16.98 7.94 2.40
CA GLU A 21 -17.87 6.98 1.74
C GLU A 21 -17.24 5.59 1.63
N ARG A 22 -15.94 5.50 1.32
CA ARG A 22 -15.21 4.21 1.34
C ARG A 22 -15.21 3.58 2.73
N SER A 23 -14.93 4.38 3.76
CA SER A 23 -14.95 3.88 5.15
C SER A 23 -16.33 3.42 5.60
N ARG A 24 -17.39 4.13 5.19
CA ARG A 24 -18.77 3.81 5.54
C ARG A 24 -19.29 2.56 4.83
N SER A 25 -19.00 2.44 3.54
CA SER A 25 -19.49 1.34 2.70
C SER A 25 -18.62 0.10 2.75
N GLY A 26 -17.35 0.23 3.13
CA GLY A 26 -16.35 -0.83 3.01
C GLY A 26 -16.04 -1.21 1.56
N LEU A 27 -16.33 -0.30 0.61
CA LEU A 27 -16.10 -0.51 -0.82
C LEU A 27 -14.99 0.41 -1.33
N PHE A 28 -14.41 0.05 -2.47
CA PHE A 28 -13.48 0.90 -3.22
C PHE A 28 -13.59 0.61 -4.71
N ALA A 29 -13.13 1.54 -5.53
CA ALA A 29 -13.08 1.40 -6.97
C ALA A 29 -11.65 1.14 -7.46
N ALA A 30 -11.51 0.25 -8.43
CA ALA A 30 -10.30 0.03 -9.20
C ALA A 30 -10.59 0.30 -10.68
N GLU A 31 -9.75 1.12 -11.28
CA GLU A 31 -9.93 1.63 -12.64
C GLU A 31 -8.79 1.15 -13.55
N GLY A 32 -9.14 0.57 -14.67
CA GLY A 32 -8.22 0.03 -15.66
C GLY A 32 -8.22 -1.49 -15.74
N GLU A 33 -7.91 -1.98 -16.93
CA GLU A 33 -7.94 -3.39 -17.28
C GLU A 33 -6.97 -4.21 -16.41
N ASP A 34 -5.75 -3.69 -16.19
CA ASP A 34 -4.72 -4.36 -15.40
C ASP A 34 -5.17 -4.60 -13.95
N LEU A 35 -5.84 -3.62 -13.33
CA LEU A 35 -6.32 -3.74 -11.96
C LEU A 35 -7.50 -4.70 -11.84
N VAL A 36 -8.41 -4.68 -12.80
CA VAL A 36 -9.56 -5.61 -12.84
C VAL A 36 -9.09 -7.04 -13.10
N GLN A 37 -8.11 -7.24 -14.00
CA GLN A 37 -7.50 -8.54 -14.22
C GLN A 37 -6.75 -9.06 -12.99
N ALA A 38 -5.98 -8.18 -12.31
CA ALA A 38 -5.30 -8.53 -11.06
C ALA A 38 -6.28 -8.92 -9.95
N ALA A 39 -7.42 -8.23 -9.86
CA ALA A 39 -8.48 -8.58 -8.92
C ALA A 39 -9.06 -9.97 -9.22
N ALA A 40 -9.38 -10.25 -10.48
CA ALA A 40 -9.89 -11.54 -10.91
C ALA A 40 -8.89 -12.68 -10.65
N ALA A 41 -7.62 -12.47 -10.98
CA ALA A 41 -6.53 -13.43 -10.73
C ALA A 41 -6.36 -13.74 -9.23
N ALA A 42 -6.60 -12.76 -8.36
CA ALA A 42 -6.56 -12.90 -6.91
C ALA A 42 -7.90 -13.39 -6.27
N GLY A 43 -8.88 -13.77 -7.07
CA GLY A 43 -10.16 -14.28 -6.59
C GLY A 43 -11.06 -13.21 -5.94
N TRP A 44 -11.00 -11.97 -6.42
CA TRP A 44 -11.91 -10.92 -5.98
C TRP A 44 -13.06 -10.77 -6.96
N GLU A 45 -14.26 -10.92 -6.46
CA GLU A 45 -15.49 -10.69 -7.24
C GLU A 45 -15.92 -9.23 -7.12
N PRO A 46 -16.15 -8.54 -8.26
CA PRO A 46 -16.65 -7.17 -8.24
C PRO A 46 -18.13 -7.13 -7.81
N ARG A 47 -18.49 -6.12 -7.03
CA ARG A 47 -19.90 -5.75 -6.76
C ARG A 47 -20.53 -5.01 -7.93
N ILE A 48 -19.70 -4.27 -8.65
CA ILE A 48 -20.04 -3.57 -9.88
C ILE A 48 -18.86 -3.76 -10.82
N LEU A 49 -19.13 -4.10 -12.05
CA LEU A 49 -18.15 -4.10 -13.13
C LEU A 49 -18.80 -3.38 -14.32
N LEU A 50 -18.17 -2.33 -14.80
CA LEU A 50 -18.65 -1.57 -15.96
C LEU A 50 -17.56 -1.46 -16.99
N VAL A 51 -17.89 -1.88 -18.21
CA VAL A 51 -17.03 -1.79 -19.41
C VAL A 51 -17.61 -0.73 -20.35
N ALA A 52 -16.78 0.21 -20.75
CA ALA A 52 -17.14 1.26 -21.68
C ALA A 52 -17.52 0.69 -23.06
N GLY A 53 -18.66 1.12 -23.59
CA GLY A 53 -19.18 0.64 -24.87
C GLY A 53 -19.95 -0.69 -24.81
N GLU A 54 -19.89 -1.40 -23.67
CA GLU A 54 -20.65 -2.63 -23.43
C GLU A 54 -21.76 -2.39 -22.38
N ASP A 55 -21.38 -2.03 -21.17
CA ASP A 55 -22.29 -1.82 -20.05
C ASP A 55 -22.75 -0.37 -19.91
N VAL A 56 -21.89 0.58 -20.30
CA VAL A 56 -22.07 2.01 -20.09
C VAL A 56 -21.50 2.81 -21.27
N GLU A 57 -22.12 3.95 -21.59
CA GLU A 57 -21.56 4.91 -22.55
C GLU A 57 -20.18 5.38 -22.11
N PRO A 58 -19.15 5.40 -23.01
CA PRO A 58 -17.76 5.74 -22.65
C PRO A 58 -17.63 7.08 -21.94
N GLU A 59 -18.37 8.11 -22.38
CA GLU A 59 -18.37 9.44 -21.80
C GLU A 59 -18.90 9.46 -20.35
N LEU A 60 -19.90 8.62 -20.07
CA LEU A 60 -20.47 8.50 -18.72
C LEU A 60 -19.49 7.81 -17.79
N LEU A 61 -18.80 6.76 -18.24
CA LEU A 61 -17.77 6.10 -17.42
C LEU A 61 -16.61 7.05 -17.15
N ALA A 62 -16.15 7.77 -18.17
CA ALA A 62 -15.10 8.79 -18.03
C ALA A 62 -15.49 9.89 -17.03
N SER A 63 -16.78 10.29 -16.99
CA SER A 63 -17.26 11.34 -16.08
C SER A 63 -17.24 10.97 -14.59
N VAL A 64 -17.14 9.68 -14.28
CA VAL A 64 -17.06 9.15 -12.89
C VAL A 64 -15.70 8.56 -12.55
N SER A 65 -14.77 8.57 -13.49
CA SER A 65 -13.40 8.08 -13.29
C SER A 65 -12.57 9.09 -12.50
N ALA A 66 -11.75 8.61 -11.57
CA ALA A 66 -10.74 9.40 -10.88
C ALA A 66 -9.52 9.69 -11.77
N LEU A 67 -9.36 8.95 -12.89
CA LEU A 67 -8.27 9.11 -13.85
C LEU A 67 -8.59 10.15 -14.93
N GLY A 68 -9.84 10.60 -15.03
CA GLY A 68 -10.30 11.51 -16.07
C GLY A 68 -10.65 10.76 -17.38
N SER A 69 -9.95 11.05 -18.47
CA SER A 69 -10.22 10.44 -19.77
C SER A 69 -9.53 9.08 -19.95
N GLY A 70 -10.13 8.20 -20.75
CA GLY A 70 -9.51 6.95 -21.22
C GLY A 70 -9.78 5.73 -20.36
N THR A 71 -10.55 5.83 -19.29
CA THR A 71 -10.96 4.67 -18.49
C THR A 71 -11.92 3.78 -19.28
N ARG A 72 -11.53 2.54 -19.53
CA ARG A 72 -12.33 1.56 -20.29
C ARG A 72 -13.10 0.61 -19.39
N VAL A 73 -12.63 0.40 -18.16
CA VAL A 73 -13.28 -0.49 -17.21
C VAL A 73 -13.11 0.02 -15.79
N VAL A 74 -14.17 -0.11 -14.99
CA VAL A 74 -14.17 0.17 -13.55
C VAL A 74 -14.80 -1.00 -12.81
N GLY A 75 -14.07 -1.55 -11.83
CA GLY A 75 -14.56 -2.53 -10.88
C GLY A 75 -14.74 -1.92 -9.49
N VAL A 76 -15.84 -2.24 -8.81
CA VAL A 76 -16.05 -1.91 -7.39
C VAL A 76 -15.96 -3.16 -6.56
N TYR A 77 -15.12 -3.14 -5.54
CA TYR A 77 -14.81 -4.29 -4.70
C TYR A 77 -15.04 -3.99 -3.22
N LYS A 78 -15.26 -5.05 -2.41
CA LYS A 78 -15.29 -4.95 -0.95
C LYS A 78 -13.87 -4.90 -0.43
N GLN A 79 -13.58 -3.99 0.50
CA GLN A 79 -12.28 -3.93 1.18
C GLN A 79 -12.02 -5.22 1.95
N ARG A 80 -10.79 -5.73 1.84
CA ARG A 80 -10.30 -6.89 2.62
C ARG A 80 -9.03 -6.47 3.34
N TRP A 81 -8.88 -6.88 4.58
CA TRP A 81 -7.71 -6.63 5.40
C TRP A 81 -7.06 -7.96 5.74
N SER A 82 -5.74 -8.00 5.71
CA SER A 82 -4.96 -9.13 6.20
C SER A 82 -4.71 -8.99 7.70
N GLU A 83 -4.34 -10.09 8.34
CA GLU A 83 -3.72 -10.05 9.65
C GLU A 83 -2.23 -9.72 9.50
N PRO A 84 -1.62 -9.00 10.47
CA PRO A 84 -0.18 -8.86 10.55
C PRO A 84 0.52 -10.23 10.64
N GLY A 85 1.65 -10.39 9.94
CA GLY A 85 2.38 -11.67 9.96
C GLY A 85 3.39 -11.78 8.82
N GLY A 86 3.87 -13.01 8.59
CA GLY A 86 4.94 -13.32 7.65
C GLY A 86 6.33 -13.28 8.29
N ALA A 87 7.31 -13.85 7.62
CA ALA A 87 8.70 -13.83 8.09
C ALA A 87 9.30 -12.41 8.01
N LEU A 88 8.91 -11.65 6.96
CA LEU A 88 9.29 -10.24 6.80
C LEU A 88 8.07 -9.42 6.39
N SER A 89 7.82 -8.32 7.10
CA SER A 89 6.72 -7.38 6.83
C SER A 89 7.16 -5.93 6.99
N VAL A 90 6.27 -5.00 6.68
CA VAL A 90 6.50 -3.54 6.78
C VAL A 90 5.43 -2.90 7.64
N TYR A 91 5.84 -2.07 8.57
CA TYR A 91 4.97 -1.17 9.32
C TYR A 91 5.19 0.27 8.86
N LEU A 92 4.10 0.96 8.54
CA LEU A 92 4.08 2.37 8.18
C LEU A 92 3.39 3.19 9.26
N HIS A 93 4.00 4.32 9.65
CA HIS A 93 3.44 5.26 10.63
C HIS A 93 3.37 6.67 10.02
N GLY A 94 2.17 7.26 9.96
CA GLY A 94 2.00 8.64 9.49
C GLY A 94 2.36 8.88 8.02
N VAL A 95 2.37 7.88 7.18
CA VAL A 95 2.65 8.04 5.74
C VAL A 95 1.41 8.58 5.05
N HIS A 96 1.40 9.90 4.78
CA HIS A 96 0.21 10.61 4.33
C HIS A 96 -0.05 10.55 2.81
N ASP A 97 0.97 10.26 1.98
CA ASP A 97 0.77 10.14 0.54
C ASP A 97 0.24 8.75 0.17
N PRO A 98 -0.99 8.66 -0.41
CA PRO A 98 -1.54 7.38 -0.82
C PRO A 98 -0.72 6.67 -1.91
N GLY A 99 0.01 7.44 -2.74
CA GLY A 99 0.91 6.89 -3.76
C GLY A 99 2.06 6.12 -3.12
N ASN A 100 2.64 6.66 -2.04
CA ASN A 100 3.69 5.97 -1.29
C ASN A 100 3.15 4.69 -0.61
N VAL A 101 1.98 4.77 0.02
CA VAL A 101 1.34 3.57 0.60
C VAL A 101 1.14 2.48 -0.46
N GLY A 102 0.59 2.83 -1.63
CA GLY A 102 0.40 1.88 -2.73
C GLY A 102 1.71 1.31 -3.27
N ALA A 103 2.75 2.13 -3.40
CA ALA A 103 4.07 1.71 -3.85
C ALA A 103 4.75 0.76 -2.84
N VAL A 104 4.61 1.00 -1.53
CA VAL A 104 5.12 0.09 -0.50
C VAL A 104 4.38 -1.26 -0.54
N ILE A 105 3.05 -1.25 -0.74
CA ILE A 105 2.27 -2.49 -0.93
C ILE A 105 2.81 -3.29 -2.13
N ARG A 106 3.13 -2.60 -3.22
CA ARG A 106 3.73 -3.24 -4.39
C ARG A 106 5.11 -3.82 -4.10
N SER A 107 5.96 -3.10 -3.41
CA SER A 107 7.31 -3.58 -3.03
C SER A 107 7.25 -4.75 -2.06
N ALA A 108 6.37 -4.70 -1.07
CA ALA A 108 6.17 -5.78 -0.12
C ALA A 108 5.69 -7.06 -0.82
N HIS A 109 4.71 -6.95 -1.74
CA HIS A 109 4.25 -8.11 -2.51
C HIS A 109 5.37 -8.75 -3.35
N ALA A 110 6.30 -7.95 -3.86
CA ALA A 110 7.40 -8.43 -4.68
C ALA A 110 8.59 -9.01 -3.89
N LEU A 111 8.82 -8.56 -2.66
CA LEU A 111 10.10 -8.74 -1.98
C LEU A 111 10.01 -9.45 -0.61
N CYS A 112 8.82 -9.62 -0.05
CA CYS A 112 8.64 -10.32 1.23
C CYS A 112 7.33 -11.10 1.24
N ASP A 113 7.08 -11.87 2.30
CA ASP A 113 5.89 -12.72 2.46
C ASP A 113 4.81 -12.07 3.35
N GLY A 114 5.17 -11.10 4.17
CA GLY A 114 4.25 -10.39 5.05
C GLY A 114 3.52 -9.22 4.37
N PRO A 115 2.39 -8.76 4.95
CA PRO A 115 1.65 -7.59 4.45
C PRO A 115 2.32 -6.27 4.86
N VAL A 116 1.86 -5.17 4.25
CA VAL A 116 2.09 -3.83 4.78
C VAL A 116 1.10 -3.56 5.91
N ILE A 117 1.61 -3.29 7.10
CA ILE A 117 0.84 -2.98 8.29
C ILE A 117 0.72 -1.45 8.39
N LEU A 118 -0.49 -0.95 8.31
CA LEU A 118 -0.77 0.48 8.39
C LEU A 118 -1.08 0.88 9.84
N GLY A 119 -0.19 1.64 10.41
CA GLY A 119 -0.35 2.29 11.71
C GLY A 119 -1.20 3.56 11.64
N PRO A 120 -1.27 4.32 12.75
CA PRO A 120 -1.99 5.58 12.81
C PRO A 120 -1.56 6.55 11.71
N ASP A 121 -2.51 7.41 11.32
CA ASP A 121 -2.33 8.55 10.41
C ASP A 121 -1.80 8.22 9.01
N CYS A 122 -1.79 6.95 8.63
CA CYS A 122 -1.48 6.55 7.26
C CYS A 122 -2.62 6.90 6.30
N ALA A 123 -2.25 7.20 5.06
CA ALA A 123 -3.19 7.39 3.97
C ALA A 123 -4.02 6.13 3.75
N ASP A 124 -5.23 6.33 3.22
CA ASP A 124 -6.16 5.25 2.90
C ASP A 124 -5.63 4.41 1.73
N PRO A 125 -5.33 3.11 1.95
CA PRO A 125 -4.82 2.22 0.90
C PRO A 125 -5.86 1.94 -0.20
N TRP A 126 -7.13 2.20 0.09
CA TRP A 126 -8.25 2.00 -0.83
C TRP A 126 -8.59 3.24 -1.66
N SER A 127 -7.83 4.33 -1.50
CA SER A 127 -7.99 5.52 -2.33
C SER A 127 -7.60 5.22 -3.79
N PRO A 128 -8.20 5.89 -4.79
CA PRO A 128 -7.86 5.67 -6.19
C PRO A 128 -6.36 5.77 -6.48
N LYS A 129 -5.66 6.72 -5.81
CA LYS A 129 -4.21 6.91 -5.97
C LYS A 129 -3.41 5.73 -5.42
N ALA A 130 -3.76 5.20 -4.25
CA ALA A 130 -3.06 4.05 -3.65
C ALA A 130 -3.33 2.76 -4.43
N VAL A 131 -4.59 2.51 -4.79
CA VAL A 131 -5.00 1.35 -5.59
C VAL A 131 -4.20 1.30 -6.91
N ARG A 132 -4.13 2.44 -7.60
CA ARG A 132 -3.36 2.55 -8.84
C ARG A 132 -1.87 2.33 -8.61
N ALA A 133 -1.27 2.97 -7.60
CA ALA A 133 0.15 2.84 -7.29
C ALA A 133 0.55 1.42 -6.90
N SER A 134 -0.37 0.63 -6.37
CA SER A 134 -0.13 -0.77 -6.02
C SER A 134 -0.03 -1.70 -7.23
N MET A 135 -0.46 -1.26 -8.43
CA MET A 135 -0.43 -2.05 -9.67
C MET A 135 -0.97 -3.48 -9.49
N GLY A 136 -2.10 -3.61 -8.80
CA GLY A 136 -2.74 -4.90 -8.54
C GLY A 136 -2.23 -5.65 -7.30
N SER A 137 -1.08 -5.29 -6.76
CA SER A 137 -0.51 -5.96 -5.57
C SER A 137 -1.41 -5.91 -4.34
N LEU A 138 -2.24 -4.88 -4.23
CA LEU A 138 -3.24 -4.75 -3.18
C LEU A 138 -4.28 -5.89 -3.18
N PHE A 139 -4.60 -6.47 -4.33
CA PHE A 139 -5.50 -7.62 -4.44
C PHE A 139 -4.80 -8.92 -4.07
N ALA A 140 -3.56 -9.10 -4.49
CA ALA A 140 -2.77 -10.30 -4.17
C ALA A 140 -2.37 -10.34 -2.69
N ARG A 141 -2.04 -9.17 -2.12
CA ARG A 141 -1.63 -9.03 -0.72
C ARG A 141 -2.28 -7.79 -0.10
N PRO A 142 -3.51 -7.93 0.42
CA PRO A 142 -4.19 -6.85 1.12
C PRO A 142 -3.36 -6.33 2.31
N PRO A 143 -3.40 -5.03 2.62
CA PRO A 143 -2.72 -4.48 3.78
C PRO A 143 -3.37 -4.96 5.08
N ALA A 144 -2.61 -4.92 6.17
CA ALA A 144 -3.09 -5.10 7.53
C ALA A 144 -3.25 -3.74 8.23
N ARG A 145 -3.95 -3.73 9.36
CA ARG A 145 -3.97 -2.62 10.32
C ARG A 145 -3.28 -3.08 11.60
N GLY A 146 -2.52 -2.20 12.22
CA GLY A 146 -1.91 -2.52 13.50
C GLY A 146 -1.36 -1.28 14.17
N ARG A 147 -1.11 -1.39 15.46
CA ARG A 147 -0.37 -0.40 16.23
C ARG A 147 1.07 -0.92 16.39
N PHE A 148 2.00 -0.04 16.62
CA PHE A 148 3.40 -0.43 16.81
C PHE A 148 3.57 -1.41 17.98
N GLU A 149 2.83 -1.18 19.06
CA GLU A 149 2.87 -1.98 20.28
C GLU A 149 2.35 -3.42 20.09
N ASP A 150 1.57 -3.65 19.05
CA ASP A 150 0.97 -4.95 18.71
C ASP A 150 1.84 -5.78 17.74
N LEU A 151 2.95 -5.19 17.26
CA LEU A 151 3.85 -5.89 16.34
C LEU A 151 4.59 -7.02 17.06
N SER A 152 4.66 -8.17 16.41
CA SER A 152 5.38 -9.34 16.91
C SER A 152 6.72 -9.52 16.21
N GLY A 153 7.71 -10.05 16.94
CA GLY A 153 9.04 -10.33 16.41
C GLY A 153 9.99 -9.14 16.47
N THR A 154 11.02 -9.16 15.63
CA THR A 154 12.08 -8.15 15.60
C THR A 154 11.63 -6.90 14.86
N THR A 155 11.35 -5.81 15.55
CA THR A 155 11.04 -4.51 14.94
C THR A 155 12.33 -3.76 14.60
N ILE A 156 12.42 -3.24 13.38
CA ILE A 156 13.59 -2.53 12.85
C ILE A 156 13.17 -1.12 12.47
N ALA A 157 13.50 -0.13 13.30
CA ALA A 157 13.28 1.27 12.95
C ALA A 157 14.29 1.69 11.88
N LEU A 158 13.78 2.04 10.70
CA LEU A 158 14.59 2.57 9.61
C LEU A 158 14.61 4.09 9.70
N GLU A 159 15.75 4.64 10.11
CA GLU A 159 15.90 6.06 10.31
C GLU A 159 17.32 6.53 9.99
N ARG A 160 17.44 7.80 9.63
CA ARG A 160 18.73 8.42 9.37
C ARG A 160 19.51 8.64 10.67
N GLY A 161 20.82 8.43 10.62
CA GLY A 161 21.70 8.65 11.76
C GLY A 161 21.59 7.58 12.85
N ALA A 162 21.05 6.40 12.51
CA ALA A 162 21.02 5.26 13.41
C ALA A 162 22.42 4.71 13.76
N GLY A 163 23.42 5.05 12.95
CA GLY A 163 24.81 4.67 13.16
C GLY A 163 25.14 3.22 12.85
N ARG A 164 24.14 2.43 12.41
CA ARG A 164 24.28 1.05 11.98
C ARG A 164 23.69 0.88 10.60
N ALA A 165 24.46 0.37 9.65
CA ALA A 165 23.96 0.14 8.30
C ALA A 165 22.95 -1.03 8.30
N LEU A 166 21.87 -0.88 7.51
CA LEU A 166 20.86 -1.94 7.35
C LEU A 166 21.50 -3.26 6.88
N ALA A 167 22.52 -3.15 6.03
CA ALA A 167 23.30 -4.27 5.54
C ALA A 167 24.09 -5.05 6.61
N GLU A 168 24.20 -4.53 7.81
CA GLU A 168 24.87 -5.20 8.94
C GLU A 168 23.89 -5.96 9.85
N LEU A 169 22.59 -5.89 9.54
CA LEU A 169 21.58 -6.57 10.33
C LEU A 169 21.38 -8.02 9.87
N GLU A 170 21.16 -8.90 10.83
CA GLU A 170 20.74 -10.29 10.64
C GLU A 170 19.52 -10.54 11.55
N PRO A 171 18.35 -9.98 11.20
CA PRO A 171 17.18 -10.12 12.06
C PRO A 171 16.61 -11.53 11.97
N GLU A 172 16.25 -12.09 13.13
CA GLU A 172 15.50 -13.33 13.19
C GLU A 172 14.03 -13.12 12.81
N PRO A 173 13.43 -14.00 11.99
CA PRO A 173 12.02 -13.94 11.68
C PRO A 173 11.13 -14.28 12.90
N PRO A 174 9.94 -13.67 13.04
CA PRO A 174 9.42 -12.66 12.18
C PRO A 174 10.09 -11.29 12.39
N ALA A 175 10.31 -10.55 11.30
CA ALA A 175 10.88 -9.22 11.35
C ALA A 175 9.95 -8.18 10.68
N VAL A 176 9.92 -6.98 11.23
CA VAL A 176 9.08 -5.88 10.76
C VAL A 176 9.92 -4.63 10.54
N VAL A 177 10.04 -4.19 9.29
CA VAL A 177 10.67 -2.91 8.96
C VAL A 177 9.69 -1.77 9.25
N CYS A 178 10.06 -0.86 10.13
CA CYS A 178 9.23 0.24 10.56
C CYS A 178 9.70 1.56 9.93
N LEU A 179 8.81 2.22 9.18
CA LEU A 179 9.07 3.50 8.53
C LEU A 179 8.04 4.54 8.97
N GLY A 180 8.48 5.77 9.10
CA GLY A 180 7.63 6.90 9.44
C GLY A 180 7.29 7.80 8.27
N ALA A 181 6.65 8.94 8.58
CA ALA A 181 6.29 9.98 7.64
C ALA A 181 7.51 10.54 6.89
N GLU A 182 7.28 11.09 5.69
CA GLU A 182 8.33 11.54 4.77
C GLU A 182 9.20 12.67 5.32
N ARG A 183 8.65 13.51 6.20
CA ARG A 183 9.36 14.67 6.78
C ARG A 183 9.87 14.40 8.17
N ASP A 184 9.03 13.83 9.01
CA ASP A 184 9.27 13.68 10.45
C ASP A 184 9.88 12.33 10.81
N GLY A 185 9.86 11.37 9.87
CA GLY A 185 10.31 10.00 10.12
C GLY A 185 9.38 9.23 11.06
N LEU A 186 9.92 8.21 11.67
CA LEU A 186 9.24 7.47 12.73
C LEU A 186 9.28 8.32 14.03
N PRO A 187 8.16 8.43 14.80
CA PRO A 187 8.19 9.09 16.09
C PRO A 187 9.32 8.56 16.97
N ARG A 188 10.04 9.46 17.63
CA ARG A 188 11.22 9.11 18.45
C ARG A 188 10.93 8.00 19.47
N GLU A 189 9.79 8.05 20.10
CA GLU A 189 9.35 7.05 21.07
C GLU A 189 9.23 5.65 20.45
N LEU A 190 8.72 5.56 19.22
CA LEU A 190 8.62 4.29 18.49
C LEU A 190 9.98 3.81 17.99
N ALA A 191 10.84 4.74 17.53
CA ALA A 191 12.21 4.40 17.13
C ALA A 191 13.04 3.88 18.30
N GLU A 192 12.90 4.48 19.49
CA GLU A 192 13.58 4.03 20.72
C GLU A 192 13.01 2.71 21.27
N ALA A 193 11.72 2.43 21.02
CA ALA A 193 11.07 1.18 21.43
C ALA A 193 11.32 0.02 20.46
N ALA A 194 11.85 0.28 19.26
CA ALA A 194 12.17 -0.76 18.29
C ALA A 194 13.32 -1.65 18.77
N SER A 195 13.25 -2.94 18.44
CA SER A 195 14.28 -3.92 18.80
C SER A 195 15.65 -3.57 18.21
N LEU A 196 15.65 -3.05 17.00
CA LEU A 196 16.84 -2.63 16.25
C LEU A 196 16.59 -1.26 15.59
N ARG A 197 17.68 -0.51 15.39
CA ARG A 197 17.67 0.74 14.62
C ARG A 197 18.72 0.62 13.53
N ALA A 198 18.38 1.03 12.32
CA ALA A 198 19.28 0.96 11.19
C ALA A 198 19.04 2.11 10.20
N GLU A 199 20.03 2.35 9.37
CA GLU A 199 19.98 3.32 8.28
C GLU A 199 20.37 2.70 6.94
N ILE A 200 19.86 3.28 5.86
CA ILE A 200 20.36 3.06 4.53
C ILE A 200 21.48 4.08 4.32
N PRO A 201 22.76 3.68 4.22
CA PRO A 201 23.85 4.60 3.99
C PRO A 201 23.66 5.35 2.66
N LEU A 202 23.66 6.67 2.70
CA LEU A 202 23.57 7.51 1.53
C LEU A 202 24.94 8.04 1.15
N ARG A 203 25.15 8.35 -0.12
CA ARG A 203 26.42 8.92 -0.62
C ARG A 203 26.61 10.34 -0.08
N GLU A 204 27.83 10.68 0.29
CA GLU A 204 28.20 12.04 0.64
C GLU A 204 27.90 13.03 -0.50
N GLY A 205 27.33 14.18 -0.17
CA GLY A 205 26.86 15.17 -1.16
C GLY A 205 25.56 14.80 -1.89
N GLY A 206 24.92 13.67 -1.54
CA GLY A 206 23.62 13.27 -2.05
C GLY A 206 22.44 13.95 -1.32
N PRO A 207 21.19 13.57 -1.63
CA PRO A 207 20.02 14.06 -0.93
C PRO A 207 20.03 13.60 0.54
N ASP A 208 19.36 14.36 1.38
CA ASP A 208 19.28 14.05 2.83
C ASP A 208 18.50 12.79 3.18
N SER A 209 17.56 12.37 2.32
CA SER A 209 16.73 11.19 2.55
C SER A 209 16.21 10.59 1.26
N LEU A 210 15.79 9.34 1.31
CA LEU A 210 15.02 8.68 0.25
C LEU A 210 13.53 8.91 0.47
N ASN A 211 12.76 8.84 -0.62
CA ASN A 211 11.32 8.70 -0.54
C ASN A 211 10.99 7.43 0.26
N VAL A 212 9.93 7.47 1.09
CA VAL A 212 9.58 6.37 2.00
C VAL A 212 9.33 5.03 1.28
N ALA A 213 8.74 5.07 0.09
CA ALA A 213 8.52 3.84 -0.68
C ALA A 213 9.84 3.29 -1.27
N MET A 214 10.75 4.16 -1.66
CA MET A 214 12.09 3.76 -2.09
C MET A 214 12.90 3.18 -0.93
N ALA A 215 12.86 3.81 0.24
CA ALA A 215 13.50 3.30 1.45
C ALA A 215 12.96 1.92 1.86
N ALA A 216 11.63 1.76 1.84
CA ALA A 216 10.99 0.47 2.08
C ALA A 216 11.44 -0.60 1.09
N THR A 217 11.52 -0.26 -0.21
CA THR A 217 11.95 -1.20 -1.26
C THR A 217 13.38 -1.68 -1.04
N VAL A 218 14.30 -0.75 -0.75
CA VAL A 218 15.71 -1.09 -0.46
C VAL A 218 15.81 -1.96 0.79
N ALA A 219 15.07 -1.61 1.85
CA ALA A 219 15.10 -2.35 3.10
C ALA A 219 14.57 -3.79 2.92
N LEU A 220 13.45 -3.96 2.23
CA LEU A 220 12.88 -5.27 1.95
C LEU A 220 13.78 -6.13 1.06
N TYR A 221 14.41 -5.54 0.06
CA TYR A 221 15.35 -6.26 -0.81
C TYR A 221 16.56 -6.75 -0.01
N GLU A 222 17.17 -5.88 0.79
CA GLU A 222 18.36 -6.21 1.57
C GLU A 222 18.07 -7.30 2.61
N LEU A 223 17.04 -7.10 3.42
CA LEU A 223 16.69 -8.04 4.49
C LEU A 223 16.11 -9.34 3.94
N GLY A 224 15.28 -9.28 2.90
CA GLY A 224 14.70 -10.47 2.26
C GLY A 224 15.78 -11.39 1.70
N ASN A 225 16.80 -10.85 1.04
CA ASN A 225 17.94 -11.65 0.55
C ASN A 225 18.75 -12.28 1.69
N ARG A 226 18.97 -11.56 2.77
CA ARG A 226 19.71 -12.08 3.93
C ARG A 226 18.95 -13.21 4.64
N MET A 227 17.67 -12.99 4.89
CA MET A 227 16.83 -14.00 5.53
C MET A 227 16.70 -15.28 4.69
N ALA A 228 16.63 -15.15 3.33
CA ALA A 228 16.62 -16.30 2.44
C ALA A 228 17.94 -17.07 2.38
N ALA A 229 19.08 -16.41 2.65
CA ALA A 229 20.39 -17.05 2.65
C ALA A 229 20.67 -17.88 3.94
N HIS A 230 19.88 -17.70 4.99
CA HIS A 230 20.06 -18.36 6.29
C HIS A 230 18.95 -19.38 6.63
N GLY A 231 17.99 -19.58 5.75
CA GLY A 231 16.90 -20.57 5.86
C GLY A 231 17.04 -21.69 4.82
#